data_479818cf5428c5ef25ff1cd9c577ab8b
#
_entry.id   479818cf5428c5ef25ff1cd9c577ab8b
#
_cell.length_a   1.000
_cell.length_b   1.000
_cell.length_c   1.000
_cell.angle_alpha   90.00
_cell.angle_beta   90.00
_cell.angle_gamma   90.00
#
_symmetry.space_group_name_H-M   'P 1'
#
loop_
_entity.id
_entity.type
_entity.pdbx_description
1 polymer ?
#
loop_
_entity_poly.entity_id
_entity_poly.type
_entity_poly.pdbx_seq_one_letter_code
_entity_poly.pdbx_strand_id
1 'polypeptide(L)'
;MKEIAILGAGYAGLRALHVLQKSGADIHISLVDRNDYHYESTSLHEVAAGTQPDEKICYSIKDVVNPNKTTFIQYTVEKIDADQKKVYLENQTLNYDYLIVALGFQSESFGIPGVKENSLEMVDVKTADQFHKHILEQMKNYKETQNE
;
A
#
# COMPACT_ATOMS: atom_id res chain seq x y z
N MET A 1 -1.76 -11.15 27.25
CA MET A 1 -1.52 -10.29 26.08
C MET A 1 -2.19 -10.92 24.87
N LYS A 2 -2.95 -10.16 24.06
CA LYS A 2 -3.59 -10.64 22.85
C LYS A 2 -2.80 -10.19 21.62
N GLU A 3 -2.67 -11.08 20.62
CA GLU A 3 -1.97 -10.80 19.38
C GLU A 3 -2.94 -10.27 18.33
N ILE A 4 -2.69 -9.06 17.83
CA ILE A 4 -3.47 -8.43 16.76
C ILE A 4 -2.61 -8.30 15.51
N ALA A 5 -3.06 -8.88 14.40
CA ALA A 5 -2.44 -8.66 13.10
C ALA A 5 -3.21 -7.58 12.32
N ILE A 6 -2.51 -6.57 11.82
CA ILE A 6 -3.02 -5.56 10.89
C ILE A 6 -2.30 -5.74 9.56
N LEU A 7 -3.03 -6.09 8.52
CA LEU A 7 -2.49 -6.28 7.18
C LEU A 7 -2.78 -5.05 6.32
N GLY A 8 -1.72 -4.35 5.96
CA GLY A 8 -1.75 -3.10 5.22
C GLY A 8 -1.60 -1.86 6.10
N ALA A 9 -0.67 -0.98 5.74
CA ALA A 9 -0.40 0.31 6.38
C ALA A 9 -0.94 1.49 5.55
N GLY A 10 -2.06 1.27 4.86
CA GLY A 10 -2.85 2.32 4.24
C GLY A 10 -3.67 3.12 5.28
N TYR A 11 -4.57 3.99 4.81
CA TYR A 11 -5.40 4.82 5.71
C TYR A 11 -6.14 4.02 6.78
N ALA A 12 -6.78 2.91 6.40
CA ALA A 12 -7.55 2.09 7.33
C ALA A 12 -6.65 1.38 8.36
N GLY A 13 -5.54 0.77 7.90
CA GLY A 13 -4.60 0.08 8.78
C GLY A 13 -3.91 1.01 9.75
N LEU A 14 -3.42 2.16 9.30
CA LEU A 14 -2.79 3.16 10.18
C LEU A 14 -3.81 3.78 11.15
N ARG A 15 -5.07 3.95 10.75
CA ARG A 15 -6.11 4.41 11.68
C ARG A 15 -6.38 3.38 12.76
N ALA A 16 -6.47 2.10 12.41
CA ALA A 16 -6.63 1.01 13.38
C ALA A 16 -5.42 0.93 14.33
N LEU A 17 -4.20 0.99 13.77
CA LEU A 17 -2.96 1.03 14.55
C LEU A 17 -2.97 2.14 15.59
N HIS A 18 -3.28 3.37 15.15
CA HIS A 18 -3.31 4.55 16.03
C HIS A 18 -4.27 4.39 17.20
N VAL A 19 -5.48 3.86 16.94
CA VAL A 19 -6.48 3.64 18.00
C VAL A 19 -6.02 2.55 18.98
N LEU A 20 -5.51 1.44 18.46
CA LEU A 20 -5.07 0.31 19.27
C LEU A 20 -3.82 0.64 20.10
N GLN A 21 -2.86 1.36 19.56
CA GLN A 21 -1.67 1.81 20.30
C GLN A 21 -2.02 2.71 21.50
N LYS A 22 -3.07 3.53 21.37
CA LYS A 22 -3.55 4.42 22.44
C LYS A 22 -4.47 3.71 23.45
N SER A 23 -4.95 2.52 23.14
CA SER A 23 -5.78 1.76 24.06
C SER A 23 -4.98 1.34 25.28
N GLY A 24 -5.65 1.22 26.43
CA GLY A 24 -5.08 0.64 27.64
C GLY A 24 -5.06 -0.91 27.64
N ALA A 25 -5.43 -1.55 26.51
CA ALA A 25 -5.52 -3.00 26.40
C ALA A 25 -4.14 -3.67 26.42
N ASP A 26 -4.10 -4.86 27.03
CA ASP A 26 -2.92 -5.74 27.04
C ASP A 26 -2.84 -6.50 25.72
N ILE A 27 -2.28 -5.83 24.71
CA ILE A 27 -2.16 -6.29 23.32
C ILE A 27 -0.76 -6.09 22.76
N HIS A 28 -0.37 -6.98 21.85
CA HIS A 28 0.74 -6.77 20.92
C HIS A 28 0.19 -6.69 19.50
N ILE A 29 0.75 -5.80 18.67
CA ILE A 29 0.30 -5.56 17.30
C ILE A 29 1.40 -5.93 16.32
N SER A 30 1.10 -6.79 15.36
CA SER A 30 1.92 -7.04 14.18
C SER A 30 1.33 -6.25 13.01
N LEU A 31 1.99 -5.14 12.63
CA LEU A 31 1.63 -4.37 11.45
C LEU A 31 2.43 -4.90 10.26
N VAL A 32 1.74 -5.36 9.21
CA VAL A 32 2.36 -5.93 8.01
C VAL A 32 2.07 -5.04 6.81
N ASP A 33 3.10 -4.64 6.08
CA ASP A 33 2.97 -4.02 4.76
C ASP A 33 4.17 -4.41 3.89
N ARG A 34 3.98 -4.44 2.57
CA ARG A 34 5.07 -4.69 1.60
C ARG A 34 6.03 -3.51 1.48
N ASN A 35 5.55 -2.28 1.76
CA ASN A 35 6.33 -1.05 1.74
C ASN A 35 6.69 -0.64 3.17
N ASP A 36 7.80 0.06 3.34
CA ASP A 36 8.18 0.69 4.60
C ASP A 36 7.64 2.13 4.75
N TYR A 37 6.82 2.56 3.80
CA TYR A 37 6.17 3.87 3.77
C TYR A 37 4.67 3.75 3.50
N HIS A 38 3.92 4.69 4.08
CA HIS A 38 2.56 5.02 3.71
C HIS A 38 2.58 6.13 2.66
N TYR A 39 1.67 6.12 1.70
CA TYR A 39 1.49 7.21 0.75
C TYR A 39 0.04 7.70 0.71
N GLU A 40 -0.12 8.99 0.47
CA GLU A 40 -1.43 9.61 0.30
C GLU A 40 -1.99 9.27 -1.08
N SER A 41 -2.79 8.19 -1.17
CA SER A 41 -3.35 7.73 -2.45
C SER A 41 -4.26 8.76 -3.12
N THR A 42 -4.83 9.69 -2.34
CA THR A 42 -5.62 10.81 -2.86
C THR A 42 -4.79 11.86 -3.60
N SER A 43 -3.45 11.86 -3.44
CA SER A 43 -2.51 12.78 -4.08
C SER A 43 -1.69 12.12 -5.22
N LEU A 44 -1.97 10.87 -5.59
CA LEU A 44 -1.28 10.19 -6.70
C LEU A 44 -1.40 10.94 -8.04
N HIS A 45 -2.51 11.63 -8.27
CA HIS A 45 -2.73 12.43 -9.46
C HIS A 45 -1.74 13.60 -9.57
N GLU A 46 -1.24 14.15 -8.46
CA GLU A 46 -0.23 15.22 -8.46
C GLU A 46 1.14 14.68 -8.89
N VAL A 47 1.49 13.47 -8.46
CA VAL A 47 2.71 12.77 -8.93
C VAL A 47 2.59 12.43 -10.41
N ALA A 48 1.46 11.88 -10.84
CA ALA A 48 1.20 11.55 -12.24
C ALA A 48 1.23 12.78 -13.17
N ALA A 49 0.77 13.94 -12.69
CA ALA A 49 0.85 15.20 -13.40
C ALA A 49 2.23 15.89 -13.32
N GLY A 50 3.15 15.40 -12.46
CA GLY A 50 4.45 16.01 -12.21
C GLY A 50 4.39 17.34 -11.47
N THR A 51 3.27 17.62 -10.78
CA THR A 51 3.09 18.84 -9.97
C THR A 51 3.64 18.69 -8.55
N GLN A 52 3.78 17.46 -8.06
CA GLN A 52 4.44 17.12 -6.79
C GLN A 52 5.39 15.94 -6.98
N PRO A 53 6.57 15.96 -6.32
CA PRO A 53 7.41 14.77 -6.23
C PRO A 53 6.80 13.75 -5.24
N ASP A 54 7.08 12.48 -5.47
CA ASP A 54 6.54 11.35 -4.70
C ASP A 54 6.92 11.40 -3.22
N GLU A 55 8.09 11.93 -2.88
CA GLU A 55 8.55 12.07 -1.49
C GLU A 55 7.63 12.98 -0.66
N LYS A 56 6.86 13.85 -1.30
CA LYS A 56 5.93 14.76 -0.61
C LYS A 56 4.65 14.08 -0.13
N ILE A 57 4.30 12.97 -0.74
CA ILE A 57 3.10 12.20 -0.41
C ILE A 57 3.42 10.90 0.33
N CYS A 58 4.71 10.62 0.59
CA CYS A 58 5.18 9.41 1.26
C CYS A 58 5.66 9.72 2.69
N TYR A 59 5.27 8.87 3.63
CA TYR A 59 5.60 8.98 5.06
C TYR A 59 6.12 7.65 5.58
N SER A 60 7.22 7.67 6.36
CA SER A 60 7.76 6.44 6.94
C SER A 60 6.79 5.79 7.93
N ILE A 61 6.51 4.51 7.77
CA ILE A 61 5.69 3.74 8.72
C ILE A 61 6.34 3.69 10.09
N LYS A 62 7.66 3.70 10.17
CA LYS A 62 8.42 3.67 11.44
C LYS A 62 8.12 4.88 12.33
N ASP A 63 7.77 6.02 11.73
CA ASP A 63 7.49 7.25 12.50
C ASP A 63 6.18 7.20 13.28
N VAL A 64 5.28 6.28 12.91
CA VAL A 64 3.96 6.11 13.55
C VAL A 64 3.82 4.86 14.41
N VAL A 65 4.84 4.01 14.39
CA VAL A 65 4.88 2.76 15.17
C VAL A 65 5.41 3.02 16.59
N ASN A 66 4.64 2.61 17.59
CA ASN A 66 5.12 2.54 18.97
C ASN A 66 5.81 1.19 19.21
N PRO A 67 7.16 1.16 19.34
CA PRO A 67 7.91 -0.11 19.44
C PRO A 67 7.60 -0.93 20.70
N ASN A 68 6.99 -0.31 21.73
CA ASN A 68 6.61 -1.03 22.95
C ASN A 68 5.31 -1.87 22.78
N LYS A 69 4.53 -1.61 21.73
CA LYS A 69 3.24 -2.28 21.47
C LYS A 69 3.15 -2.91 20.08
N THR A 70 4.00 -2.50 19.16
CA THR A 70 3.86 -2.84 17.75
C THR A 70 5.19 -3.30 17.15
N THR A 71 5.15 -4.42 16.45
CA THR A 71 6.21 -4.86 15.55
C THR A 71 5.78 -4.56 14.11
N PHE A 72 6.56 -3.78 13.39
CA PHE A 72 6.38 -3.59 11.95
C PHE A 72 7.12 -4.69 11.18
N ILE A 73 6.44 -5.31 10.24
CA ILE A 73 6.91 -6.45 9.45
C ILE A 73 6.76 -6.10 7.98
N GLN A 74 7.89 -5.89 7.30
CA GLN A 74 7.91 -5.54 5.89
C GLN A 74 7.96 -6.80 5.03
N TYR A 75 6.79 -7.36 4.73
CA TYR A 75 6.60 -8.51 3.84
C TYR A 75 5.28 -8.42 3.09
N THR A 76 5.20 -9.15 1.98
CA THR A 76 3.95 -9.36 1.25
C THR A 76 3.11 -10.43 1.93
N VAL A 77 1.81 -10.19 2.03
CA VAL A 77 0.84 -11.18 2.48
C VAL A 77 0.51 -12.11 1.33
N GLU A 78 0.75 -13.42 1.50
CA GLU A 78 0.49 -14.43 0.49
C GLU A 78 -0.87 -15.12 0.70
N LYS A 79 -1.19 -15.45 1.95
CA LYS A 79 -2.41 -16.20 2.28
C LYS A 79 -2.89 -15.90 3.69
N ILE A 80 -4.19 -15.91 3.86
CA ILE A 80 -4.86 -15.86 5.17
C ILE A 80 -5.60 -17.19 5.38
N ASP A 81 -5.34 -17.84 6.50
CA ASP A 81 -6.06 -19.01 6.96
C ASP A 81 -6.86 -18.61 8.24
N ALA A 82 -8.13 -18.31 8.03
CA ALA A 82 -8.99 -17.82 9.09
C ALA A 82 -9.32 -18.92 10.12
N ASP A 83 -9.41 -20.18 9.70
CA ASP A 83 -9.75 -21.32 10.57
C ASP A 83 -8.59 -21.61 11.54
N GLN A 84 -7.36 -21.55 11.03
CA GLN A 84 -6.16 -21.74 11.86
C GLN A 84 -5.66 -20.44 12.51
N LYS A 85 -6.28 -19.29 12.22
CA LYS A 85 -5.84 -17.96 12.65
C LYS A 85 -4.38 -17.68 12.29
N LYS A 86 -4.01 -17.92 11.04
CA LYS A 86 -2.67 -17.72 10.51
C LYS A 86 -2.65 -16.81 9.30
N VAL A 87 -1.60 -16.00 9.21
CA VAL A 87 -1.24 -15.24 8.01
C VAL A 87 0.10 -15.74 7.51
N TYR A 88 0.15 -16.17 6.27
CA TYR A 88 1.37 -16.58 5.58
C TYR A 88 1.95 -15.38 4.85
N LEU A 89 3.22 -15.09 5.13
CA LEU A 89 4.01 -14.05 4.51
C LEU A 89 5.14 -14.72 3.71
N GLU A 90 5.81 -13.98 2.84
CA GLU A 90 6.92 -14.49 1.99
C GLU A 90 7.94 -15.37 2.75
N ASN A 91 8.29 -15.02 3.99
CA ASN A 91 9.36 -15.68 4.73
C ASN A 91 8.96 -16.15 6.12
N GLN A 92 7.74 -15.92 6.56
CA GLN A 92 7.28 -16.31 7.89
C GLN A 92 5.76 -16.47 7.97
N THR A 93 5.31 -17.08 9.07
CA THR A 93 3.89 -17.21 9.39
C THR A 93 3.60 -16.48 10.70
N LEU A 94 2.54 -15.69 10.72
CA LEU A 94 2.03 -15.02 11.90
C LEU A 94 0.80 -15.76 12.44
N ASN A 95 0.73 -15.93 13.75
CA ASN A 95 -0.49 -16.32 14.44
C ASN A 95 -1.15 -15.06 15.03
N TYR A 96 -2.46 -15.05 15.12
CA TYR A 96 -3.20 -13.92 15.66
C TYR A 96 -4.42 -14.37 16.50
N ASP A 97 -4.81 -13.53 17.45
CA ASP A 97 -6.12 -13.63 18.11
C ASP A 97 -7.18 -12.87 17.30
N TYR A 98 -6.82 -11.69 16.81
CA TYR A 98 -7.67 -10.80 16.00
C TYR A 98 -6.93 -10.34 14.75
N LEU A 99 -7.65 -10.28 13.64
CA LEU A 99 -7.13 -9.87 12.35
C LEU A 99 -7.88 -8.65 11.80
N ILE A 100 -7.14 -7.65 11.36
CA ILE A 100 -7.65 -6.52 10.60
C ILE A 100 -7.06 -6.59 9.20
N VAL A 101 -7.92 -6.76 8.18
CA VAL A 101 -7.51 -6.79 6.77
C VAL A 101 -7.74 -5.41 6.17
N ALA A 102 -6.66 -4.71 5.85
CA ALA A 102 -6.64 -3.36 5.31
C ALA A 102 -5.70 -3.24 4.10
N LEU A 103 -5.65 -4.27 3.25
CA LEU A 103 -4.72 -4.43 2.12
C LEU A 103 -5.01 -3.48 0.94
N GLY A 104 -6.08 -2.69 1.02
CA GLY A 104 -6.43 -1.72 -0.03
C GLY A 104 -7.11 -2.36 -1.25
N PHE A 105 -6.76 -1.88 -2.42
CA PHE A 105 -7.35 -2.27 -3.69
C PHE A 105 -6.28 -2.43 -4.77
N GLN A 106 -6.70 -2.98 -5.91
CA GLN A 106 -5.91 -3.04 -7.14
C GLN A 106 -6.82 -2.75 -8.35
N SER A 107 -6.20 -2.45 -9.49
CA SER A 107 -6.94 -2.22 -10.73
C SER A 107 -7.68 -3.48 -11.17
N GLU A 108 -8.89 -3.28 -11.71
CA GLU A 108 -9.70 -4.36 -12.26
C GLU A 108 -10.22 -3.98 -13.65
N SER A 109 -10.01 -4.87 -14.62
CA SER A 109 -10.47 -4.68 -16.00
C SER A 109 -11.88 -5.22 -16.26
N PHE A 110 -12.45 -5.95 -15.30
CA PHE A 110 -13.75 -6.64 -15.42
C PHE A 110 -13.86 -7.53 -16.66
N GLY A 111 -12.72 -8.02 -17.19
CA GLY A 111 -12.67 -8.84 -18.40
C GLY A 111 -12.98 -8.09 -19.70
N ILE A 112 -13.01 -6.74 -19.69
CA ILE A 112 -13.24 -5.93 -20.89
C ILE A 112 -12.01 -6.07 -21.81
N PRO A 113 -12.18 -6.56 -23.06
CA PRO A 113 -11.07 -6.73 -23.99
C PRO A 113 -10.37 -5.40 -24.29
N GLY A 114 -9.03 -5.42 -24.30
CA GLY A 114 -8.21 -4.27 -24.63
C GLY A 114 -7.93 -3.31 -23.45
N VAL A 115 -8.61 -3.45 -22.32
CA VAL A 115 -8.38 -2.55 -21.18
C VAL A 115 -6.97 -2.73 -20.62
N LYS A 116 -6.53 -3.96 -20.38
CA LYS A 116 -5.19 -4.22 -19.83
C LYS A 116 -4.06 -3.80 -20.77
N GLU A 117 -4.28 -3.93 -22.07
CA GLU A 117 -3.28 -3.67 -23.10
C GLU A 117 -3.18 -2.18 -23.46
N ASN A 118 -4.26 -1.42 -23.28
CA ASN A 118 -4.38 -0.05 -23.77
C ASN A 118 -4.64 0.98 -22.65
N SER A 119 -4.50 0.60 -21.38
CA SER A 119 -4.63 1.53 -20.25
C SER A 119 -3.41 1.51 -19.35
N LEU A 120 -3.19 2.64 -18.68
CA LEU A 120 -2.21 2.78 -17.61
C LEU A 120 -2.96 2.86 -16.28
N GLU A 121 -2.54 2.06 -15.32
CA GLU A 121 -3.11 2.14 -13.98
C GLU A 121 -2.43 3.22 -13.13
N MET A 122 -3.16 3.76 -12.15
CA MET A 122 -2.65 4.72 -11.18
C MET A 122 -3.15 4.32 -9.79
N VAL A 123 -2.52 3.32 -9.21
CA VAL A 123 -2.94 2.71 -7.93
C VAL A 123 -1.93 2.87 -6.82
N ASP A 124 -0.68 3.16 -7.16
CA ASP A 124 0.41 3.41 -6.22
C ASP A 124 1.40 4.45 -6.78
N VAL A 125 2.40 4.80 -5.97
CA VAL A 125 3.42 5.80 -6.32
C VAL A 125 4.19 5.39 -7.56
N LYS A 126 4.53 4.11 -7.69
CA LYS A 126 5.29 3.60 -8.85
C LYS A 126 4.50 3.74 -10.14
N THR A 127 3.22 3.37 -10.13
CA THR A 127 2.36 3.47 -11.31
C THR A 127 2.05 4.93 -11.67
N ALA A 128 1.94 5.82 -10.68
CA ALA A 128 1.79 7.26 -10.91
C ALA A 128 3.04 7.87 -11.58
N ASP A 129 4.24 7.50 -11.13
CA ASP A 129 5.51 7.94 -11.75
C ASP A 129 5.66 7.37 -13.18
N GLN A 130 5.31 6.11 -13.40
CA GLN A 130 5.29 5.51 -14.73
C GLN A 130 4.33 6.23 -15.67
N PHE A 131 3.15 6.62 -15.19
CA PHE A 131 2.19 7.42 -15.95
C PHE A 131 2.78 8.77 -16.35
N HIS A 132 3.41 9.48 -15.42
CA HIS A 132 4.09 10.74 -15.70
C HIS A 132 5.16 10.60 -16.77
N LYS A 133 6.06 9.62 -16.62
CA LYS A 133 7.13 9.34 -17.60
C LYS A 133 6.57 9.03 -18.98
N HIS A 134 5.51 8.22 -19.04
CA HIS A 134 4.86 7.90 -20.31
C HIS A 134 4.32 9.14 -21.02
N ILE A 135 3.64 10.04 -20.31
CA ILE A 135 3.14 11.31 -20.91
C ILE A 135 4.30 12.13 -21.50
N LEU A 136 5.38 12.31 -20.72
CA LEU A 136 6.54 13.09 -21.20
C LEU A 136 7.19 12.46 -22.44
N GLU A 137 7.29 11.14 -22.47
CA GLU A 137 7.82 10.41 -23.63
C GLU A 137 6.93 10.59 -24.87
N GLN A 138 5.62 10.45 -24.73
CA GLN A 138 4.70 10.65 -25.86
C GLN A 138 4.73 12.10 -26.36
N MET A 139 4.80 13.08 -25.47
CA MET A 139 4.94 14.48 -25.85
C MET A 139 6.26 14.75 -26.62
N LYS A 140 7.35 14.10 -26.23
CA LYS A 140 8.64 14.19 -26.94
C LYS A 140 8.53 13.54 -28.32
N ASN A 141 7.99 12.32 -28.40
CA ASN A 141 7.80 11.59 -29.65
C ASN A 141 6.95 12.40 -30.65
N TYR A 142 5.86 13.01 -30.16
CA TYR A 142 5.02 13.86 -31.01
C TYR A 142 5.79 15.07 -31.58
N LYS A 143 6.63 15.73 -30.76
CA LYS A 143 7.45 16.84 -31.23
C LYS A 143 8.45 16.43 -32.33
N GLU A 144 8.98 15.20 -32.25
CA GLU A 144 9.97 14.68 -33.20
C GLU A 144 9.31 14.14 -34.49
N THR A 145 8.18 13.48 -34.37
CA THR A 145 7.53 12.73 -35.46
C THR A 145 6.30 13.43 -36.04
N GLN A 146 5.67 14.34 -35.30
CA GLN A 146 4.37 14.96 -35.58
C GLN A 146 3.26 13.92 -35.88
N ASN A 147 3.44 12.71 -35.40
CA ASN A 147 2.42 11.63 -35.45
C ASN A 147 1.60 11.60 -34.16
N GLU A 148 0.29 11.50 -34.31
CA GLU A 148 -0.65 11.29 -33.21
C GLU A 148 -0.63 9.85 -32.68
#